data_1cc419bf740856c5e6864190a626bd8d
#
_entry.id   1cc419bf740856c5e6864190a626bd8d
#
_cell.length_a   1.000
_cell.length_b   1.000
_cell.length_c   1.000
_cell.angle_alpha   90.00
_cell.angle_beta   90.00
_cell.angle_gamma   90.00
#
_symmetry.space_group_name_H-M   'P 1'
#
loop_
_entity.id
_entity.type
_entity.pdbx_description
1 polymer ?
#
loop_
_entity_poly.entity_id
_entity_poly.type
_entity_poly.pdbx_seq_one_letter_code
_entity_poly.pdbx_strand_id
1 'polypeptide(L)'
;MEIKDQFETAVRDSKALAEKPSNETLLQLYSLYKQATEGDNSGEPPSNPFDFVAKAKYEAWAELSGKPKEQAMQEYISLVSKLKG
;
A
#
# COMPACT_ATOMS: atom_id res chain seq x y z
N MET A 1 -5.44 -15.72 -14.90
CA MET A 1 -4.31 -15.23 -14.09
C MET A 1 -4.78 -14.98 -12.66
N GLU A 2 -4.05 -15.51 -11.70
CA GLU A 2 -4.43 -15.33 -10.31
C GLU A 2 -4.19 -13.89 -9.85
N ILE A 3 -4.99 -13.45 -8.90
CA ILE A 3 -4.87 -12.08 -8.38
C ILE A 3 -3.48 -11.80 -7.82
N LYS A 4 -2.84 -12.81 -7.21
CA LYS A 4 -1.49 -12.66 -6.67
C LYS A 4 -0.49 -12.28 -7.76
N ASP A 5 -0.60 -12.89 -8.93
CA ASP A 5 0.29 -12.58 -10.06
C ASP A 5 0.04 -11.16 -10.56
N GLN A 6 -1.22 -10.76 -10.65
CA GLN A 6 -1.58 -9.41 -11.05
C GLN A 6 -1.07 -8.38 -10.04
N PHE A 7 -1.14 -8.73 -8.75
CA PHE A 7 -0.64 -7.86 -7.70
C PHE A 7 0.88 -7.69 -7.79
N GLU A 8 1.63 -8.77 -8.00
CA GLU A 8 3.07 -8.69 -8.14
C GLU A 8 3.48 -7.84 -9.35
N THR A 9 2.74 -7.98 -10.45
CA THR A 9 2.96 -7.14 -11.63
C THR A 9 2.71 -5.67 -11.30
N ALA A 10 1.63 -5.38 -10.58
CA ALA A 10 1.31 -4.01 -10.18
C ALA A 10 2.41 -3.43 -9.28
N VAL A 11 2.97 -4.23 -8.37
CA VAL A 11 4.07 -3.78 -7.52
C VAL A 11 5.28 -3.36 -8.36
N ARG A 12 5.62 -4.15 -9.37
CA ARG A 12 6.71 -3.79 -10.28
C ARG A 12 6.37 -2.53 -11.08
N ASP A 13 5.14 -2.45 -11.57
CA ASP A 13 4.69 -1.30 -12.36
C ASP A 13 4.71 -0.01 -11.52
N SER A 14 4.39 -0.10 -10.24
CA SER A 14 4.40 1.08 -9.36
C SER A 14 5.79 1.69 -9.21
N LYS A 15 6.83 0.87 -9.37
CA LYS A 15 8.22 1.35 -9.29
C LYS A 15 8.71 1.92 -10.61
N ALA A 16 7.97 1.68 -11.70
CA ALA A 16 8.36 2.11 -13.04
C ALA A 16 7.46 3.22 -13.60
N LEU A 17 6.71 3.90 -12.73
CA LEU A 17 5.82 4.98 -13.16
C LEU A 17 6.63 6.14 -13.73
N ALA A 18 6.12 6.73 -14.84
CA ALA A 18 6.80 7.85 -15.49
C ALA A 18 6.87 9.08 -14.60
N GLU A 19 5.85 9.31 -13.79
CA GLU A 19 5.79 10.41 -12.86
C GLU A 19 5.66 9.89 -11.43
N LYS A 20 6.32 10.56 -10.49
CA LYS A 20 6.22 10.19 -9.08
C LYS A 20 4.85 10.57 -8.55
N PRO A 21 4.10 9.63 -7.95
CA PRO A 21 2.81 9.95 -7.35
C PRO A 21 2.93 10.92 -6.17
N SER A 22 1.82 11.54 -5.80
CA SER A 22 1.77 12.40 -4.62
C SER A 22 2.10 11.60 -3.36
N ASN A 23 2.47 12.30 -2.30
CA ASN A 23 2.76 11.65 -1.01
C ASN A 23 1.54 10.87 -0.50
N GLU A 24 0.34 11.41 -0.68
CA GLU A 24 -0.88 10.71 -0.28
C GLU A 24 -1.04 9.39 -1.04
N THR A 25 -0.79 9.42 -2.34
CA THR A 25 -0.87 8.22 -3.17
C THR A 25 0.19 7.20 -2.77
N LEU A 26 1.41 7.66 -2.48
CA LEU A 26 2.48 6.77 -2.01
C LEU A 26 2.11 6.10 -0.69
N LEU A 27 1.45 6.82 0.22
CA LEU A 27 0.95 6.24 1.46
C LEU A 27 -0.12 5.20 1.21
N GLN A 28 -1.02 5.46 0.26
CA GLN A 28 -2.05 4.49 -0.12
C GLN A 28 -1.41 3.21 -0.68
N LEU A 29 -0.44 3.35 -1.57
CA LEU A 29 0.27 2.21 -2.13
C LEU A 29 0.96 1.41 -1.04
N TYR A 30 1.64 2.09 -0.13
CA TYR A 30 2.33 1.45 0.98
C TYR A 30 1.35 0.66 1.86
N SER A 31 0.26 1.31 2.28
CA SER A 31 -0.69 0.69 3.19
C SER A 31 -1.40 -0.51 2.55
N LEU A 32 -1.80 -0.39 1.28
CA LEU A 32 -2.42 -1.49 0.56
C LEU A 32 -1.45 -2.66 0.38
N TYR A 33 -0.18 -2.36 0.09
CA TYR A 33 0.85 -3.38 -0.05
C TYR A 33 1.02 -4.15 1.26
N LYS A 34 1.11 -3.43 2.38
CA LYS A 34 1.26 -4.06 3.70
C LYS A 34 0.04 -4.91 4.05
N GLN A 35 -1.15 -4.37 3.83
CA GLN A 35 -2.38 -5.10 4.12
C GLN A 35 -2.51 -6.35 3.23
N ALA A 36 -2.10 -6.24 1.97
CA ALA A 36 -2.16 -7.36 1.03
C ALA A 36 -1.17 -8.47 1.35
N THR A 37 -0.02 -8.13 1.92
CA THR A 37 1.05 -9.10 2.19
C THR A 37 1.06 -9.60 3.63
N GLU A 38 0.87 -8.72 4.60
CA GLU A 38 0.98 -9.05 6.02
C GLU A 38 -0.35 -9.13 6.75
N GLY A 39 -1.40 -8.55 6.17
CA GLY A 39 -2.70 -8.48 6.84
C GLY A 39 -2.77 -7.30 7.78
N ASP A 40 -3.56 -7.45 8.85
CA ASP A 40 -3.79 -6.34 9.78
C ASP A 40 -2.49 -5.91 10.48
N ASN A 41 -2.38 -4.60 10.70
CA ASN A 41 -1.24 -4.05 11.42
C ASN A 41 -1.35 -4.41 12.91
N SER A 42 -0.50 -5.30 13.37
CA SER A 42 -0.42 -5.70 14.78
C SER A 42 0.83 -5.17 15.46
N GLY A 43 1.64 -4.35 14.76
CA GLY A 43 2.86 -3.80 15.30
C GLY A 43 2.61 -2.62 16.23
N GLU A 44 3.67 -2.20 16.91
CA GLU A 44 3.59 -1.04 17.77
C GLU A 44 3.79 0.25 17.00
N PRO A 45 3.21 1.37 17.45
CA PRO A 45 3.46 2.67 16.82
C PRO A 45 4.94 3.02 16.87
N PRO A 46 5.42 3.86 15.94
CA PRO A 46 6.82 4.31 16.01
C PRO A 46 7.12 4.97 17.34
N SER A 47 8.27 4.66 17.90
CA SER A 47 8.67 5.18 19.22
C SER A 47 9.17 6.64 19.12
N ASN A 48 9.66 7.06 17.97
CA ASN A 48 10.16 8.41 17.78
C ASN A 48 9.03 9.36 17.39
N PRO A 49 8.61 10.29 18.29
CA PRO A 49 7.49 11.17 17.99
C PRO A 49 7.77 12.18 16.87
N PHE A 50 9.03 12.34 16.49
CA PHE A 50 9.40 13.25 15.41
C PHE A 50 9.52 12.58 14.05
N ASP A 51 9.35 11.25 14.01
CA ASP A 51 9.36 10.52 12.73
C ASP A 51 7.96 10.53 12.12
N PHE A 52 7.63 11.63 11.46
CA PHE A 52 6.31 11.84 10.90
C PHE A 52 6.02 10.87 9.74
N VAL A 53 7.04 10.49 8.99
CA VAL A 53 6.88 9.57 7.87
C VAL A 53 6.50 8.17 8.38
N ALA A 54 7.23 7.67 9.36
CA ALA A 54 6.94 6.36 9.94
C ALA A 54 5.55 6.35 10.58
N LYS A 55 5.18 7.43 11.25
CA LYS A 55 3.87 7.55 11.89
C LYS A 55 2.74 7.55 10.86
N ALA A 56 2.92 8.30 9.77
CA ALA A 56 1.92 8.35 8.70
C ALA A 56 1.73 6.97 8.06
N LYS A 57 2.82 6.25 7.82
CA LYS A 57 2.77 4.91 7.26
C LYS A 57 2.05 3.94 8.20
N TYR A 58 2.36 4.01 9.48
CA TYR A 58 1.73 3.17 10.50
C TYR A 58 0.22 3.42 10.53
N GLU A 59 -0.19 4.68 10.60
CA GLU A 59 -1.61 5.03 10.68
C GLU A 59 -2.36 4.64 9.41
N ALA A 60 -1.76 4.85 8.23
CA ALA A 60 -2.40 4.49 6.96
C ALA A 60 -2.66 2.99 6.89
N TRP A 61 -1.70 2.17 7.33
CA TRP A 61 -1.89 0.73 7.36
C TRP A 61 -2.93 0.33 8.42
N ALA A 62 -2.87 0.93 9.59
CA ALA A 62 -3.81 0.61 10.68
C ALA A 62 -5.27 0.89 10.28
N GLU A 63 -5.51 1.90 9.46
CA GLU A 63 -6.84 2.21 8.96
C GLU A 63 -7.44 1.11 8.10
N LEU A 64 -6.61 0.24 7.53
CA LEU A 64 -7.07 -0.86 6.69
C LEU A 64 -7.37 -2.13 7.47
N SER A 65 -7.27 -2.11 8.79
CA SER A 65 -7.54 -3.28 9.63
C SER A 65 -8.90 -3.88 9.30
N GLY A 66 -8.95 -5.19 9.15
CA GLY A 66 -10.15 -5.90 8.77
C GLY A 66 -10.33 -6.10 7.28
N LYS A 67 -9.57 -5.40 6.44
CA LYS A 67 -9.66 -5.58 4.99
C LYS A 67 -8.97 -6.90 4.59
N PRO A 68 -9.66 -7.78 3.86
CA PRO A 68 -9.03 -9.03 3.39
C PRO A 68 -7.84 -8.74 2.47
N LYS A 69 -6.85 -9.63 2.51
CA LYS A 69 -5.66 -9.50 1.68
C LYS A 69 -5.99 -9.40 0.19
N GLU A 70 -6.93 -10.23 -0.28
CA GLU A 70 -7.35 -10.19 -1.69
C GLU A 70 -7.93 -8.85 -2.08
N GLN A 71 -8.76 -8.27 -1.21
CA GLN A 71 -9.34 -6.95 -1.50
C GLN A 71 -8.26 -5.88 -1.56
N ALA A 72 -7.29 -5.94 -0.66
CA ALA A 72 -6.17 -5.01 -0.68
C ALA A 72 -5.36 -5.15 -1.97
N MET A 73 -5.16 -6.38 -2.45
CA MET A 73 -4.49 -6.63 -3.72
C MET A 73 -5.25 -6.00 -4.89
N GLN A 74 -6.57 -6.18 -4.92
CA GLN A 74 -7.41 -5.61 -5.98
C GLN A 74 -7.35 -4.09 -5.99
N GLU A 75 -7.40 -3.49 -4.82
CA GLU A 75 -7.33 -2.03 -4.70
C GLU A 75 -5.96 -1.49 -5.11
N TYR A 76 -4.90 -2.22 -4.76
CA TYR A 76 -3.55 -1.86 -5.18
C TYR A 76 -3.43 -1.89 -6.71
N ILE A 77 -3.91 -2.97 -7.32
CA ILE A 77 -3.89 -3.14 -8.77
C ILE A 77 -4.66 -2.00 -9.45
N SER A 78 -5.86 -1.69 -8.93
CA SER A 78 -6.68 -0.61 -9.49
C SER A 78 -6.00 0.74 -9.38
N LEU A 79 -5.36 1.01 -8.25
CA LEU A 79 -4.66 2.28 -8.04
C LEU A 79 -3.49 2.43 -9.00
N VAL A 80 -2.68 1.38 -9.15
CA VAL A 80 -1.55 1.41 -10.07
C VAL A 80 -2.03 1.60 -11.52
N SER A 81 -3.13 0.93 -11.88
CA SER A 81 -3.71 1.08 -13.21
C SER A 81 -4.09 2.52 -13.49
N LYS A 82 -4.67 3.21 -12.53
CA LYS A 82 -5.01 4.63 -12.68
C LYS A 82 -3.76 5.50 -12.83
N LEU A 83 -2.70 5.16 -12.10
CA LEU A 83 -1.46 5.93 -12.15
C LEU A 83 -0.71 5.76 -13.46
N LYS A 84 -0.89 4.61 -14.09
CA LYS A 84 -0.28 4.36 -15.41
C LYS A 84 -0.98 5.12 -16.53
N GLY A 85 -2.18 5.58 -16.28
CA GLY A 85 -2.99 6.24 -17.26
C GLY A 85 -3.88 5.30 -18.01
#